data_afd8674377d2706f9a4ad999be10fe1b
#
_entry.id   afd8674377d2706f9a4ad999be10fe1b
#
_cell.length_a   1.000
_cell.length_b   1.000
_cell.length_c   1.000
_cell.angle_alpha   90.00
_cell.angle_beta   90.00
_cell.angle_gamma   90.00
#
_symmetry.space_group_name_H-M   'P 1'
#
loop_
_entity.id
_entity.type
_entity.pdbx_description
1 polymer ?
#
loop_
_entity_poly.entity_id
_entity_poly.type
_entity_poly.pdbx_seq_one_letter_code
_entity_poly.pdbx_strand_id
1 'polypeptide(L)'
;MHLIFLPGASGSTAFWQPVMQRLSADHQKTVMAYPSFAGYPEHPHIDSFDDLQDYILDQIQQPCIVIAQSMEGVFAVQAALQKPELIKALVLVASSGGIDLSPFQVADWRGNYQQTFAVPNWFVDHQSHLDDLLYKIACPVLLLWGDADPISPVGVSKYLHEKIQHSRLHIIEQGEHDLANVHANQVARLIHDFISDIK
;
A
#
# COMPACT_ATOMS: atom_id res chain seq x y z
N MET A 1 16.74 -2.67 -9.50
CA MET A 1 15.37 -3.17 -9.28
C MET A 1 14.34 -2.10 -9.62
N HIS A 2 13.13 -2.51 -10.05
CA HIS A 2 12.01 -1.58 -10.26
C HIS A 2 11.15 -1.54 -9.00
N LEU A 3 10.96 -0.35 -8.44
CA LEU A 3 10.11 -0.08 -7.28
C LEU A 3 8.87 0.68 -7.75
N ILE A 4 7.70 0.10 -7.53
CA ILE A 4 6.41 0.72 -7.84
C ILE A 4 5.79 1.18 -6.54
N PHE A 5 5.47 2.47 -6.46
CA PHE A 5 4.84 3.09 -5.30
C PHE A 5 3.37 3.36 -5.59
N LEU A 6 2.51 2.87 -4.72
CA LEU A 6 1.07 3.11 -4.72
C LEU A 6 0.77 4.11 -3.61
N PRO A 7 0.37 5.36 -3.94
CA PRO A 7 0.01 6.35 -2.93
C PRO A 7 -1.30 5.97 -2.26
N GLY A 8 -1.52 6.43 -1.02
CA GLY A 8 -2.78 6.21 -0.31
C GLY A 8 -3.99 6.85 -1.00
N ALA A 9 -5.17 6.69 -0.39
CA ALA A 9 -6.48 7.05 -0.96
C ALA A 9 -6.59 8.47 -1.54
N SER A 10 -5.73 9.41 -1.17
CA SER A 10 -5.66 10.73 -1.83
C SER A 10 -5.17 10.67 -3.28
N GLY A 11 -4.54 9.59 -3.71
CA GLY A 11 -3.88 9.47 -5.02
C GLY A 11 -2.68 10.40 -5.20
N SER A 12 -2.23 11.09 -4.14
CA SER A 12 -1.14 12.06 -4.22
C SER A 12 0.19 11.40 -4.54
N THR A 13 0.69 11.59 -5.75
CA THR A 13 2.01 11.08 -6.16
C THR A 13 3.16 11.74 -5.40
N ALA A 14 2.93 12.88 -4.75
CA ALA A 14 3.91 13.55 -3.90
C ALA A 14 4.11 12.84 -2.54
N PHE A 15 3.16 12.02 -2.09
CA PHE A 15 3.21 11.35 -0.79
C PHE A 15 4.52 10.58 -0.56
N TRP A 16 5.00 9.87 -1.57
CA TRP A 16 6.20 9.04 -1.47
C TRP A 16 7.53 9.76 -1.71
N GLN A 17 7.51 11.05 -2.10
CA GLN A 17 8.73 11.81 -2.41
C GLN A 17 9.78 11.78 -1.28
N PRO A 18 9.41 11.97 0.01
CA PRO A 18 10.39 11.95 1.09
C PRO A 18 11.12 10.59 1.23
N VAL A 19 10.42 9.46 1.03
CA VAL A 19 11.02 8.12 1.06
C VAL A 19 11.86 7.88 -0.20
N MET A 20 11.34 8.20 -1.38
CA MET A 20 11.99 7.94 -2.66
C MET A 20 13.33 8.66 -2.80
N GLN A 21 13.45 9.89 -2.26
CA GLN A 21 14.70 10.67 -2.26
C GLN A 21 15.80 10.03 -1.40
N ARG A 22 15.45 9.15 -0.46
CA ARG A 22 16.35 8.49 0.47
C ARG A 22 16.74 7.07 0.05
N LEU A 23 16.02 6.50 -0.89
CA LEU A 23 16.35 5.20 -1.48
C LEU A 23 17.41 5.36 -2.58
N SER A 24 18.26 4.34 -2.77
CA SER A 24 19.34 4.34 -3.75
C SER A 24 18.87 4.80 -5.15
N ALA A 25 19.71 5.57 -5.82
CA ALA A 25 19.50 6.02 -7.20
C ALA A 25 19.55 4.86 -8.21
N ASP A 26 20.12 3.72 -7.83
CA ASP A 26 20.22 2.53 -8.69
C ASP A 26 18.88 1.82 -8.90
N HIS A 27 17.86 2.17 -8.13
CA HIS A 27 16.52 1.65 -8.31
C HIS A 27 15.72 2.53 -9.28
N GLN A 28 15.10 1.90 -10.28
CA GLN A 28 14.04 2.55 -11.03
C GLN A 28 12.84 2.74 -10.09
N LYS A 29 12.32 3.95 -9.98
CA LYS A 29 11.21 4.28 -9.07
C LYS A 29 10.07 4.90 -9.87
N THR A 30 8.90 4.30 -9.76
CA THR A 30 7.67 4.79 -10.41
C THR A 30 6.60 4.97 -9.35
N VAL A 31 5.99 6.15 -9.28
CA VAL A 31 4.76 6.36 -8.50
C VAL A 31 3.60 6.26 -9.47
N MET A 32 2.65 5.39 -9.18
CA MET A 32 1.44 5.28 -9.99
C MET A 32 0.49 6.44 -9.70
N ALA A 33 0.04 7.12 -10.75
CA ALA A 33 -1.03 8.09 -10.68
C ALA A 33 -2.35 7.38 -10.99
N TYR A 34 -3.40 7.73 -10.24
CA TYR A 34 -4.73 7.16 -10.46
C TYR A 34 -5.61 8.13 -11.24
N PRO A 35 -6.27 7.69 -12.30
CA PRO A 35 -7.28 8.49 -12.97
C PRO A 35 -8.37 8.95 -11.99
N SER A 36 -8.82 10.18 -12.10
CA SER A 36 -9.81 10.83 -11.22
C SER A 36 -9.32 11.20 -9.81
N PHE A 37 -8.07 10.91 -9.43
CA PHE A 37 -7.51 11.23 -8.12
C PHE A 37 -6.50 12.39 -8.22
N ALA A 38 -6.36 13.17 -7.14
CA ALA A 38 -5.35 14.21 -7.02
C ALA A 38 -5.31 15.20 -8.21
N GLY A 39 -6.43 15.41 -8.90
CA GLY A 39 -6.52 16.28 -10.08
C GLY A 39 -6.07 15.63 -11.40
N TYR A 40 -5.77 14.35 -11.41
CA TYR A 40 -5.54 13.63 -12.67
C TYR A 40 -6.83 13.47 -13.46
N PRO A 41 -6.76 13.51 -14.80
CA PRO A 41 -7.93 13.36 -15.65
C PRO A 41 -8.67 12.05 -15.41
N GLU A 42 -9.99 12.09 -15.61
CA GLU A 42 -10.81 10.88 -15.61
C GLU A 42 -10.41 9.94 -16.76
N HIS A 43 -10.63 8.65 -16.55
CA HIS A 43 -10.47 7.64 -17.58
C HIS A 43 -11.86 7.06 -17.93
N PRO A 44 -12.24 6.97 -19.22
CA PRO A 44 -13.60 6.64 -19.62
C PRO A 44 -14.05 5.21 -19.26
N HIS A 45 -13.13 4.37 -18.80
CA HIS A 45 -13.37 2.96 -18.44
C HIS A 45 -12.98 2.66 -16.99
N ILE A 46 -12.90 3.67 -16.13
CA ILE A 46 -12.60 3.47 -14.70
C ILE A 46 -13.70 4.18 -13.91
N ASP A 47 -14.71 3.42 -13.51
CA ASP A 47 -15.85 3.90 -12.73
C ASP A 47 -16.14 3.02 -11.49
N SER A 48 -15.26 2.04 -11.24
CA SER A 48 -15.31 1.14 -10.08
C SER A 48 -13.92 0.88 -9.48
N PHE A 49 -13.90 0.31 -8.28
CA PHE A 49 -12.67 -0.14 -7.63
C PHE A 49 -11.96 -1.23 -8.43
N ASP A 50 -12.73 -2.15 -9.00
CA ASP A 50 -12.19 -3.25 -9.80
C ASP A 50 -11.56 -2.75 -11.10
N ASP A 51 -12.16 -1.77 -11.76
CA ASP A 51 -11.57 -1.15 -12.97
C ASP A 51 -10.24 -0.45 -12.65
N LEU A 52 -10.19 0.26 -11.51
CA LEU A 52 -8.94 0.88 -11.06
C LEU A 52 -7.89 -0.17 -10.69
N GLN A 53 -8.29 -1.25 -10.05
CA GLN A 53 -7.41 -2.38 -9.77
C GLN A 53 -6.83 -2.96 -11.05
N ASP A 54 -7.68 -3.28 -12.02
CA ASP A 54 -7.23 -3.84 -13.29
C ASP A 54 -6.30 -2.87 -14.03
N TYR A 55 -6.62 -1.59 -14.05
CA TYR A 55 -5.76 -0.54 -14.61
C TYR A 55 -4.38 -0.50 -13.95
N ILE A 56 -4.30 -0.62 -12.62
CA ILE A 56 -3.03 -0.64 -11.87
C ILE A 56 -2.25 -1.92 -12.17
N LEU A 57 -2.92 -3.05 -12.12
CA LEU A 57 -2.29 -4.34 -12.38
C LEU A 57 -1.75 -4.43 -13.81
N ASP A 58 -2.46 -3.89 -14.79
CA ASP A 58 -2.04 -3.90 -16.20
C ASP A 58 -0.75 -3.10 -16.45
N GLN A 59 -0.44 -2.14 -15.60
CA GLN A 59 0.83 -1.40 -15.67
C GLN A 59 2.03 -2.19 -15.12
N ILE A 60 1.79 -3.29 -14.39
CA ILE A 60 2.83 -4.17 -13.86
C ILE A 60 3.18 -5.22 -14.93
N GLN A 61 4.19 -4.91 -15.76
CA GLN A 61 4.58 -5.76 -16.89
C GLN A 61 5.99 -6.35 -16.78
N GLN A 62 6.72 -6.02 -15.72
CA GLN A 62 8.06 -6.52 -15.46
C GLN A 62 8.27 -6.79 -13.97
N PRO A 63 9.27 -7.63 -13.60
CA PRO A 63 9.55 -7.91 -12.21
C PRO A 63 9.78 -6.64 -11.39
N CYS A 64 9.04 -6.50 -10.29
CA CYS A 64 9.08 -5.31 -9.44
C CYS A 64 8.84 -5.62 -7.96
N ILE A 65 9.11 -4.65 -7.11
CA ILE A 65 8.68 -4.59 -5.71
C ILE A 65 7.57 -3.54 -5.65
N VAL A 66 6.43 -3.89 -5.07
CA VAL A 66 5.31 -2.97 -4.87
C VAL A 66 5.32 -2.45 -3.45
N ILE A 67 5.27 -1.13 -3.31
CA ILE A 67 5.28 -0.39 -2.04
C ILE A 67 3.97 0.38 -1.96
N ALA A 68 3.10 0.01 -1.05
CA ALA A 68 1.74 0.54 -0.96
C ALA A 68 1.42 1.08 0.43
N GLN A 69 0.63 2.15 0.47
CA GLN A 69 0.18 2.75 1.72
C GLN A 69 -1.35 2.72 1.80
N SER A 70 -1.90 2.41 3.01
CA SER A 70 -3.34 2.50 3.30
C SER A 70 -4.20 1.58 2.42
N MET A 71 -5.25 2.11 1.82
CA MET A 71 -6.20 1.37 0.95
C MET A 71 -5.51 0.63 -0.20
N GLU A 72 -4.46 1.20 -0.77
CA GLU A 72 -3.78 0.65 -1.94
C GLU A 72 -2.95 -0.60 -1.65
N GLY A 73 -2.82 -0.97 -0.39
CA GLY A 73 -2.36 -2.30 -0.03
C GLY A 73 -3.25 -3.41 -0.57
N VAL A 74 -4.53 -3.14 -0.84
CA VAL A 74 -5.43 -4.08 -1.55
C VAL A 74 -4.88 -4.39 -2.93
N PHE A 75 -4.53 -3.36 -3.71
CA PHE A 75 -3.96 -3.55 -5.06
C PHE A 75 -2.62 -4.26 -5.03
N ALA A 76 -1.77 -3.97 -4.02
CA ALA A 76 -0.49 -4.64 -3.85
C ALA A 76 -0.68 -6.14 -3.54
N VAL A 77 -1.61 -6.49 -2.66
CA VAL A 77 -1.95 -7.89 -2.35
C VAL A 77 -2.54 -8.58 -3.58
N GLN A 78 -3.47 -7.94 -4.29
CA GLN A 78 -4.03 -8.48 -5.52
C GLN A 78 -2.95 -8.70 -6.60
N ALA A 79 -2.00 -7.77 -6.74
CA ALA A 79 -0.88 -7.95 -7.66
C ALA A 79 -0.05 -9.19 -7.30
N ALA A 80 0.25 -9.41 -6.03
CA ALA A 80 1.00 -10.59 -5.59
C ALA A 80 0.23 -11.90 -5.79
N LEU A 81 -1.09 -11.89 -5.68
CA LEU A 81 -1.94 -13.05 -5.90
C LEU A 81 -2.13 -13.37 -7.39
N GLN A 82 -2.27 -12.35 -8.24
CA GLN A 82 -2.60 -12.51 -9.66
C GLN A 82 -1.37 -12.58 -10.57
N LYS A 83 -0.25 -11.93 -10.18
CA LYS A 83 1.01 -11.87 -10.96
C LYS A 83 2.22 -12.30 -10.11
N PRO A 84 2.18 -13.49 -9.45
CA PRO A 84 3.22 -13.90 -8.50
C PRO A 84 4.62 -14.00 -9.13
N GLU A 85 4.72 -14.22 -10.43
CA GLU A 85 5.99 -14.26 -11.15
C GLU A 85 6.64 -12.87 -11.34
N LEU A 86 5.83 -11.79 -11.32
CA LEU A 86 6.31 -10.42 -11.47
C LEU A 86 6.56 -9.73 -10.12
N ILE A 87 5.81 -10.09 -9.07
CA ILE A 87 5.97 -9.46 -7.76
C ILE A 87 7.07 -10.13 -6.95
N LYS A 88 8.20 -9.45 -6.85
CA LYS A 88 9.38 -9.96 -6.13
C LYS A 88 9.29 -9.77 -4.62
N ALA A 89 8.59 -8.74 -4.17
CA ALA A 89 8.27 -8.47 -2.79
C ALA A 89 7.17 -7.42 -2.66
N LEU A 90 6.56 -7.35 -1.47
CA LEU A 90 5.64 -6.28 -1.08
C LEU A 90 6.20 -5.48 0.09
N VAL A 91 5.90 -4.19 0.12
CA VAL A 91 6.00 -3.34 1.31
C VAL A 91 4.62 -2.73 1.57
N LEU A 92 4.00 -3.10 2.68
CA LEU A 92 2.69 -2.61 3.09
C LEU A 92 2.88 -1.65 4.27
N VAL A 93 2.45 -0.41 4.10
CA VAL A 93 2.60 0.67 5.09
C VAL A 93 1.23 1.11 5.56
N ALA A 94 0.93 0.91 6.85
CA ALA A 94 -0.34 1.30 7.47
C ALA A 94 -1.57 0.90 6.62
N SER A 95 -1.60 -0.35 6.14
CA SER A 95 -2.54 -0.83 5.13
C SER A 95 -3.49 -1.90 5.68
N SER A 96 -4.74 -1.94 5.18
CA SER A 96 -5.62 -3.07 5.46
C SER A 96 -5.16 -4.37 4.77
N GLY A 97 -4.38 -4.27 3.68
CA GLY A 97 -4.05 -5.44 2.86
C GLY A 97 -5.28 -6.14 2.25
N GLY A 98 -6.46 -5.53 2.36
CA GLY A 98 -7.73 -6.08 1.86
C GLY A 98 -8.46 -7.01 2.82
N ILE A 99 -8.10 -7.02 4.11
CA ILE A 99 -8.81 -7.81 5.14
C ILE A 99 -10.10 -7.12 5.60
N ASP A 100 -11.00 -7.90 6.22
CA ASP A 100 -12.12 -7.34 6.98
C ASP A 100 -11.59 -6.58 8.20
N LEU A 101 -11.88 -5.28 8.26
CA LEU A 101 -11.47 -4.40 9.36
C LEU A 101 -12.48 -4.37 10.52
N SER A 102 -13.65 -5.01 10.40
CA SER A 102 -14.71 -4.97 11.42
C SER A 102 -14.28 -5.51 12.80
N PRO A 103 -13.35 -6.49 12.91
CA PRO A 103 -12.85 -6.93 14.21
C PRO A 103 -11.91 -5.95 14.91
N PHE A 104 -11.41 -4.94 14.19
CA PHE A 104 -10.44 -3.98 14.69
C PHE A 104 -11.13 -2.65 15.02
N GLN A 105 -10.67 -1.97 16.05
CA GLN A 105 -11.18 -0.66 16.44
C GLN A 105 -10.56 0.43 15.54
N VAL A 106 -10.96 0.45 14.26
CA VAL A 106 -10.47 1.44 13.29
C VAL A 106 -11.27 2.73 13.40
N ALA A 107 -10.59 3.88 13.36
CA ALA A 107 -11.28 5.16 13.26
C ALA A 107 -11.92 5.33 11.87
N ASP A 108 -13.13 5.86 11.84
CA ASP A 108 -13.78 6.19 10.57
C ASP A 108 -13.12 7.43 9.96
N TRP A 109 -12.39 7.20 8.87
CA TRP A 109 -11.68 8.22 8.12
C TRP A 109 -12.48 8.76 6.93
N ARG A 110 -13.54 8.05 6.52
CA ARG A 110 -14.24 8.27 5.25
C ARG A 110 -14.86 9.66 5.14
N GLY A 111 -15.61 10.08 6.15
CA GLY A 111 -16.32 11.36 6.13
C GLY A 111 -15.38 12.56 6.01
N ASN A 112 -14.30 12.58 6.78
CA ASN A 112 -13.30 13.65 6.73
C ASN A 112 -12.52 13.62 5.41
N TYR A 113 -12.28 12.43 4.88
CA TYR A 113 -11.49 12.25 3.66
C TYR A 113 -12.23 12.74 2.41
N GLN A 114 -13.52 12.41 2.29
CA GLN A 114 -14.37 12.89 1.19
C GLN A 114 -14.52 14.42 1.19
N GLN A 115 -14.50 15.06 2.35
CA GLN A 115 -14.53 16.52 2.45
C GLN A 115 -13.20 17.19 2.05
N THR A 116 -12.09 16.48 2.23
CA THR A 116 -10.74 17.03 2.00
C THR A 116 -10.23 16.73 0.59
N PHE A 117 -10.54 15.57 0.05
CA PHE A 117 -10.04 15.09 -1.22
C PHE A 117 -11.20 14.75 -2.17
N ALA A 118 -11.08 15.15 -3.41
CA ALA A 118 -12.03 14.75 -4.47
C ALA A 118 -11.77 13.28 -4.87
N VAL A 119 -12.20 12.36 -4.03
CA VAL A 119 -12.04 10.90 -4.23
C VAL A 119 -13.39 10.32 -4.61
N PRO A 120 -13.47 9.43 -5.62
CA PRO A 120 -14.73 8.81 -6.03
C PRO A 120 -15.39 8.01 -4.90
N ASN A 121 -16.72 8.08 -4.80
CA ASN A 121 -17.48 7.37 -3.75
C ASN A 121 -17.26 5.85 -3.84
N TRP A 122 -17.24 5.28 -5.05
CA TRP A 122 -17.02 3.86 -5.26
C TRP A 122 -15.69 3.36 -4.68
N PHE A 123 -14.69 4.24 -4.56
CA PHE A 123 -13.41 3.91 -3.94
C PHE A 123 -13.51 3.92 -2.41
N VAL A 124 -14.12 4.96 -1.84
CA VAL A 124 -14.27 5.11 -0.38
C VAL A 124 -15.18 4.05 0.23
N ASP A 125 -16.23 3.67 -0.51
CA ASP A 125 -17.22 2.70 -0.07
C ASP A 125 -16.78 1.24 -0.26
N HIS A 126 -15.66 1.02 -0.97
CA HIS A 126 -15.18 -0.33 -1.26
C HIS A 126 -14.80 -1.09 0.02
N GLN A 127 -15.20 -2.36 0.07
CA GLN A 127 -14.82 -3.32 1.10
C GLN A 127 -14.19 -4.55 0.43
N SER A 128 -13.07 -4.99 0.95
CA SER A 128 -12.36 -6.18 0.47
C SER A 128 -12.44 -7.29 1.52
N HIS A 129 -12.35 -8.54 1.07
CA HIS A 129 -12.37 -9.74 1.92
C HIS A 129 -11.31 -10.72 1.40
N LEU A 130 -10.02 -10.35 1.56
CA LEU A 130 -8.89 -11.16 1.09
C LEU A 130 -8.30 -12.04 2.19
N ASP A 131 -8.89 -12.09 3.37
CA ASP A 131 -8.42 -12.81 4.56
C ASP A 131 -7.99 -14.24 4.24
N ASP A 132 -8.85 -14.98 3.54
CA ASP A 132 -8.64 -16.37 3.18
C ASP A 132 -7.67 -16.56 1.99
N LEU A 133 -7.09 -15.49 1.47
CA LEU A 133 -6.14 -15.55 0.36
C LEU A 133 -4.71 -15.14 0.77
N LEU A 134 -4.54 -14.49 1.91
CA LEU A 134 -3.24 -13.95 2.33
C LEU A 134 -2.14 -15.02 2.44
N TYR A 135 -2.48 -16.25 2.85
CA TYR A 135 -1.53 -17.35 2.94
C TYR A 135 -0.95 -17.78 1.58
N LYS A 136 -1.58 -17.37 0.47
CA LYS A 136 -1.10 -17.67 -0.89
C LYS A 136 -0.03 -16.69 -1.37
N ILE A 137 0.21 -15.61 -0.64
CA ILE A 137 1.28 -14.66 -0.97
C ILE A 137 2.62 -15.36 -0.78
N ALA A 138 3.30 -15.65 -1.91
CA ALA A 138 4.53 -16.42 -1.92
C ALA A 138 5.80 -15.56 -1.80
N CYS A 139 5.71 -14.27 -2.15
CA CYS A 139 6.85 -13.35 -2.08
C CYS A 139 7.08 -12.85 -0.65
N PRO A 140 8.31 -12.38 -0.32
CA PRO A 140 8.58 -11.70 0.93
C PRO A 140 7.73 -10.43 1.10
N VAL A 141 7.26 -10.16 2.33
CA VAL A 141 6.46 -8.97 2.66
C VAL A 141 7.07 -8.22 3.83
N LEU A 142 7.24 -6.92 3.69
CA LEU A 142 7.58 -6.01 4.78
C LEU A 142 6.32 -5.26 5.21
N LEU A 143 5.99 -5.34 6.50
CA LEU A 143 4.88 -4.63 7.13
C LEU A 143 5.46 -3.49 7.98
N LEU A 144 5.10 -2.24 7.67
CA LEU A 144 5.53 -1.04 8.40
C LEU A 144 4.33 -0.34 9.00
N TRP A 145 4.31 -0.22 10.33
CA TRP A 145 3.17 0.36 11.06
C TRP A 145 3.59 1.40 12.07
N GLY A 146 2.70 2.33 12.33
CA GLY A 146 2.81 3.24 13.47
C GLY A 146 2.01 2.75 14.68
N ASP A 147 2.52 2.96 15.89
CA ASP A 147 1.80 2.59 17.11
C ASP A 147 0.74 3.62 17.55
N ALA A 148 0.76 4.81 16.95
CA ALA A 148 -0.20 5.88 17.19
C ALA A 148 -1.25 6.03 16.07
N ASP A 149 -1.31 5.10 15.11
CA ASP A 149 -2.24 5.15 13.96
C ASP A 149 -3.66 4.67 14.36
N PRO A 150 -4.68 5.57 14.40
CA PRO A 150 -6.04 5.18 14.73
C PRO A 150 -6.80 4.60 13.52
N ILE A 151 -6.32 4.85 12.30
CA ILE A 151 -6.96 4.41 11.04
C ILE A 151 -6.57 2.98 10.73
N SER A 152 -5.29 2.63 10.93
CA SER A 152 -4.81 1.26 10.80
C SER A 152 -4.05 0.85 12.06
N PRO A 153 -4.76 0.47 13.13
CA PRO A 153 -4.14 0.16 14.42
C PRO A 153 -3.23 -1.07 14.33
N VAL A 154 -2.27 -1.17 15.26
CA VAL A 154 -1.28 -2.26 15.32
C VAL A 154 -1.91 -3.67 15.28
N GLY A 155 -3.15 -3.83 15.74
CA GLY A 155 -3.88 -5.10 15.64
C GLY A 155 -3.99 -5.62 14.20
N VAL A 156 -4.19 -4.71 13.23
CA VAL A 156 -4.25 -5.04 11.80
C VAL A 156 -2.90 -5.59 11.32
N SER A 157 -1.79 -4.93 11.67
CA SER A 157 -0.46 -5.38 11.25
C SER A 157 -0.09 -6.76 11.83
N LYS A 158 -0.46 -7.02 13.07
CA LYS A 158 -0.23 -8.32 13.72
C LYS A 158 -1.02 -9.42 13.04
N TYR A 159 -2.28 -9.16 12.69
CA TYR A 159 -3.10 -10.11 11.95
C TYR A 159 -2.52 -10.41 10.56
N LEU A 160 -2.11 -9.39 9.80
CA LEU A 160 -1.45 -9.59 8.52
C LEU A 160 -0.14 -10.40 8.67
N HIS A 161 0.65 -10.11 9.70
CA HIS A 161 1.88 -10.83 9.98
C HIS A 161 1.64 -12.30 10.31
N GLU A 162 0.57 -12.61 11.02
CA GLU A 162 0.16 -14.00 11.32
C GLU A 162 -0.29 -14.76 10.05
N LYS A 163 -1.01 -14.07 9.15
CA LYS A 163 -1.58 -14.68 7.93
C LYS A 163 -0.61 -14.80 6.77
N ILE A 164 0.35 -13.88 6.66
CA ILE A 164 1.34 -13.85 5.56
C ILE A 164 2.62 -14.55 6.01
N GLN A 165 2.88 -15.73 5.52
CA GLN A 165 3.95 -16.63 5.99
C GLN A 165 5.36 -16.02 5.90
N HIS A 166 5.65 -15.25 4.85
CA HIS A 166 6.98 -14.67 4.60
C HIS A 166 7.01 -13.17 4.91
N SER A 167 6.37 -12.76 6.01
CA SER A 167 6.32 -11.36 6.39
C SER A 167 7.29 -11.01 7.52
N ARG A 168 7.74 -9.75 7.52
CA ARG A 168 8.47 -9.10 8.62
C ARG A 168 7.67 -7.89 9.06
N LEU A 169 7.47 -7.72 10.35
CA LEU A 169 6.74 -6.59 10.93
C LEU A 169 7.69 -5.66 11.68
N HIS A 170 7.62 -4.36 11.37
CA HIS A 170 8.25 -3.29 12.13
C HIS A 170 7.21 -2.26 12.55
N ILE A 171 7.21 -1.95 13.85
CA ILE A 171 6.36 -0.91 14.42
C ILE A 171 7.22 0.30 14.73
N ILE A 172 6.80 1.45 14.22
CA ILE A 172 7.47 2.74 14.39
C ILE A 172 6.79 3.48 15.53
N GLU A 173 7.56 3.80 16.56
CA GLU A 173 7.10 4.52 17.74
C GLU A 173 6.61 5.93 17.35
N GLN A 174 5.46 6.33 17.89
CA GLN A 174 4.78 7.60 17.59
C GLN A 174 4.44 7.78 16.10
N GLY A 175 4.43 6.69 15.33
CA GLY A 175 4.01 6.71 13.93
C GLY A 175 2.48 6.80 13.83
N GLU A 176 1.99 7.78 13.11
CA GLU A 176 0.59 7.93 12.72
C GLU A 176 0.36 7.37 11.31
N HIS A 177 -0.83 7.59 10.74
CA HIS A 177 -1.21 7.01 9.44
C HIS A 177 -0.32 7.48 8.28
N ASP A 178 0.25 8.66 8.36
CA ASP A 178 1.17 9.24 7.38
C ASP A 178 2.66 8.97 7.68
N LEU A 179 2.95 7.92 8.46
CA LEU A 179 4.32 7.59 8.92
C LEU A 179 5.35 7.54 7.80
N ALA A 180 4.98 7.15 6.59
CA ALA A 180 5.91 7.14 5.46
C ALA A 180 6.37 8.54 5.04
N ASN A 181 5.59 9.57 5.34
CA ASN A 181 5.96 10.95 5.12
C ASN A 181 6.74 11.51 6.32
N VAL A 182 6.16 11.40 7.52
CA VAL A 182 6.72 11.98 8.76
C VAL A 182 8.01 11.26 9.19
N HIS A 183 8.02 9.92 9.15
CA HIS A 183 9.16 9.08 9.52
C HIS A 183 9.96 8.58 8.31
N ALA A 184 10.02 9.37 7.22
CA ALA A 184 10.59 8.97 5.93
C ALA A 184 12.02 8.43 6.01
N ASN A 185 12.85 8.95 6.92
CA ASN A 185 14.23 8.43 7.13
C ASN A 185 14.22 6.98 7.62
N GLN A 186 13.38 6.67 8.59
CA GLN A 186 13.28 5.33 9.19
C GLN A 186 12.63 4.36 8.21
N VAL A 187 11.53 4.78 7.57
CA VAL A 187 10.81 3.98 6.55
C VAL A 187 11.74 3.64 5.39
N ALA A 188 12.46 4.63 4.84
CA ALA A 188 13.39 4.40 3.73
C ALA A 188 14.53 3.43 4.11
N ARG A 189 15.08 3.54 5.34
CA ARG A 189 16.10 2.61 5.83
C ARG A 189 15.56 1.17 5.92
N LEU A 190 14.38 0.97 6.51
CA LEU A 190 13.76 -0.35 6.65
C LEU A 190 13.47 -0.97 5.28
N ILE A 191 13.00 -0.17 4.31
CA ILE A 191 12.77 -0.60 2.93
C ILE A 191 14.12 -0.97 2.28
N HIS A 192 15.16 -0.16 2.44
CA HIS A 192 16.49 -0.43 1.88
C HIS A 192 17.07 -1.75 2.41
N ASP A 193 17.02 -1.94 3.73
CA ASP A 193 17.53 -3.16 4.38
C ASP A 193 16.76 -4.39 3.89
N PHE A 194 15.43 -4.29 3.81
CA PHE A 194 14.59 -5.37 3.29
C PHE A 194 14.90 -5.72 1.83
N ILE A 195 15.03 -4.71 0.96
CA ILE A 195 15.36 -4.92 -0.47
C ILE A 195 16.73 -5.59 -0.62
N SER A 196 17.69 -5.24 0.24
CA SER A 196 19.04 -5.80 0.20
C SER A 196 19.08 -7.29 0.54
N ASP A 197 18.10 -7.79 1.28
CA ASP A 197 17.94 -9.21 1.61
C ASP A 197 17.25 -10.03 0.50
N ILE A 198 16.64 -9.37 -0.49
CA ILE A 198 15.94 -10.05 -1.59
C ILE A 198 16.98 -10.43 -2.66
N LYS A 199 17.11 -11.72 -2.87
CA LYS A 199 18.06 -12.31 -3.85
C LYS A 199 17.45 -12.40 -5.25
#